data_07864876b510f0783392a9efa3cdc412
#
_entry.id   07864876b510f0783392a9efa3cdc412
#
_cell.length_a   1.000
_cell.length_b   1.000
_cell.length_c   1.000
_cell.angle_alpha   90.00
_cell.angle_beta   90.00
_cell.angle_gamma   90.00
#
_symmetry.space_group_name_H-M   'P 1'
#
loop_
_entity.id
_entity.type
_entity.pdbx_description
1 polymer ?
#
loop_
_entity_poly.entity_id
_entity_poly.type
_entity_poly.pdbx_seq_one_letter_code
_entity_poly.pdbx_strand_id
1 'polypeptide(L)'
;MNIEGFSSNYFAVGFPMVPNYFVDYSNSIFVDLATKERIQIADREEYKKSFSIGDRKIVVKYRLDYDIIAVQLFGLFFSEKLINAIEMNRLIGLQIENTEMILE
;
A
#
# COMPACT_ATOMS: atom_id res chain seq x y z
N MET A 1 26.15 -4.86 16.13
CA MET A 1 27.25 -5.62 15.53
C MET A 1 27.75 -4.93 14.29
N ASN A 2 29.02 -4.83 14.17
CA ASN A 2 29.62 -4.31 12.97
C ASN A 2 30.16 -5.47 12.16
N ILE A 3 29.55 -5.71 11.01
CA ILE A 3 30.01 -6.76 10.12
C ILE A 3 31.18 -6.21 9.34
N GLU A 4 32.26 -6.96 9.34
CA GLU A 4 33.49 -6.58 8.64
C GLU A 4 33.23 -6.30 7.17
N GLY A 5 33.63 -5.13 6.71
CA GLY A 5 33.40 -4.72 5.33
C GLY A 5 32.01 -4.16 5.05
N PHE A 6 31.13 -4.11 6.03
CA PHE A 6 29.80 -3.56 5.89
C PHE A 6 29.60 -2.40 6.84
N SER A 7 28.86 -1.41 6.37
CA SER A 7 28.37 -0.37 7.26
C SER A 7 27.27 -0.95 8.12
N SER A 8 27.37 -0.76 9.43
CA SER A 8 26.32 -1.15 10.36
C SER A 8 25.41 0.01 10.70
N ASN A 9 25.45 1.06 9.91
CA ASN A 9 24.62 2.22 10.16
C ASN A 9 23.18 1.94 9.74
N TYR A 10 22.28 2.13 10.69
CA TYR A 10 20.86 2.00 10.46
C TYR A 10 20.20 3.34 10.76
N PHE A 11 19.33 3.75 9.87
CA PHE A 11 18.64 5.02 10.00
C PHE A 11 17.16 4.80 10.20
N ALA A 12 16.57 5.53 11.12
CA ALA A 12 15.12 5.52 11.27
C ALA A 12 14.49 6.20 10.07
N VAL A 13 13.51 5.54 9.46
CA VAL A 13 12.76 6.09 8.34
C VAL A 13 11.36 6.36 8.79
N GLY A 14 10.94 7.61 8.68
CA GLY A 14 9.58 8.02 8.95
C GLY A 14 8.78 8.13 7.65
N PHE A 15 7.55 7.69 7.68
CA PHE A 15 6.61 7.89 6.59
C PHE A 15 5.21 8.11 7.17
N PRO A 16 4.34 8.85 6.47
CA PRO A 16 3.02 9.14 6.99
C PRO A 16 2.12 7.91 7.02
N MET A 17 1.30 7.84 8.05
CA MET A 17 0.25 6.83 8.17
C MET A 17 -1.10 7.51 7.97
N VAL A 18 -1.82 7.10 6.95
CA VAL A 18 -3.16 7.61 6.66
C VAL A 18 -4.17 6.77 7.41
N PRO A 19 -4.97 7.38 8.29
CA PRO A 19 -6.04 6.66 8.98
C PRO A 19 -7.07 6.11 8.01
N ASN A 20 -7.66 4.98 8.37
CA ASN A 20 -8.60 4.28 7.50
C ASN A 20 -9.83 5.12 7.13
N TYR A 21 -10.25 6.05 7.97
CA TYR A 21 -11.43 6.87 7.67
C TYR A 21 -11.24 7.80 6.48
N PHE A 22 -10.02 7.98 5.99
CA PHE A 22 -9.79 8.73 4.75
C PHE A 22 -9.96 7.87 3.50
N VAL A 23 -10.12 6.56 3.65
CA VAL A 23 -10.32 5.67 2.52
C VAL A 23 -11.74 5.80 1.99
N ASP A 24 -11.86 6.06 0.70
CA ASP A 24 -13.14 6.10 0.02
C ASP A 24 -13.48 4.71 -0.50
N TYR A 25 -14.16 3.92 0.31
CA TYR A 25 -14.49 2.54 -0.03
C TYR A 25 -15.38 2.44 -1.27
N SER A 26 -16.33 3.34 -1.42
CA SER A 26 -17.28 3.27 -2.53
C SER A 26 -16.62 3.51 -3.89
N ASN A 27 -15.55 4.30 -3.94
CA ASN A 27 -14.81 4.56 -5.16
C ASN A 27 -13.56 3.69 -5.32
N SER A 28 -13.23 2.91 -4.30
CA SER A 28 -12.17 1.91 -4.38
C SER A 28 -12.65 0.67 -5.12
N ILE A 29 -11.72 -0.11 -5.64
CA ILE A 29 -12.05 -1.31 -6.41
C ILE A 29 -11.56 -2.54 -5.67
N PHE A 30 -12.50 -3.43 -5.38
CA PHE A 30 -12.22 -4.71 -4.74
C PHE A 30 -12.76 -5.84 -5.60
N VAL A 31 -12.13 -7.01 -5.50
CA VAL A 31 -12.58 -8.20 -6.21
C VAL A 31 -12.66 -9.37 -5.25
N ASP A 32 -13.59 -10.28 -5.53
CA ASP A 32 -13.65 -11.56 -4.84
C ASP A 32 -12.56 -12.45 -5.43
N LEU A 33 -11.65 -12.93 -4.58
CA LEU A 33 -10.53 -13.75 -5.05
C LEU A 33 -10.96 -15.12 -5.55
N ALA A 34 -12.09 -15.61 -5.09
CA ALA A 34 -12.61 -16.92 -5.54
C ALA A 34 -13.29 -16.82 -6.91
N THR A 35 -14.14 -15.82 -7.12
CA THR A 35 -14.91 -15.66 -8.34
C THR A 35 -14.26 -14.71 -9.35
N LYS A 36 -13.30 -13.90 -8.91
CA LYS A 36 -12.67 -12.83 -9.70
C LYS A 36 -13.63 -11.71 -10.09
N GLU A 37 -14.80 -11.68 -9.49
CA GLU A 37 -15.78 -10.64 -9.76
C GLU A 37 -15.56 -9.42 -8.86
N ARG A 38 -15.87 -8.26 -9.43
CA ARG A 38 -15.80 -7.01 -8.71
C ARG A 38 -16.90 -6.95 -7.66
N ILE A 39 -16.56 -6.58 -6.43
CA ILE A 39 -17.51 -6.43 -5.35
C ILE A 39 -17.52 -5.00 -4.82
N GLN A 40 -18.66 -4.61 -4.28
CA GLN A 40 -18.83 -3.28 -3.70
C GLN A 40 -18.71 -3.38 -2.19
N ILE A 41 -17.85 -2.54 -1.62
CA ILE A 41 -17.68 -2.44 -0.17
C ILE A 41 -17.98 -0.99 0.21
N ALA A 42 -18.88 -0.81 1.16
CA ALA A 42 -19.36 0.51 1.53
C ALA A 42 -18.50 1.18 2.60
N ASP A 43 -17.94 0.41 3.52
CA ASP A 43 -17.21 0.95 4.64
C ASP A 43 -16.21 -0.06 5.24
N ARG A 44 -15.48 0.40 6.24
CA ARG A 44 -14.49 -0.40 6.96
C ARG A 44 -15.08 -1.66 7.60
N GLU A 45 -16.27 -1.55 8.18
CA GLU A 45 -16.89 -2.67 8.87
C GLU A 45 -17.25 -3.79 7.90
N GLU A 46 -17.76 -3.43 6.72
CA GLU A 46 -18.04 -4.38 5.67
C GLU A 46 -16.75 -5.02 5.14
N TYR A 47 -15.70 -4.23 4.98
CA TYR A 47 -14.41 -4.73 4.55
C TYR A 47 -13.84 -5.76 5.54
N LYS A 48 -13.93 -5.47 6.83
CA LYS A 48 -13.43 -6.38 7.88
C LYS A 48 -14.20 -7.68 7.98
N LYS A 49 -15.48 -7.68 7.62
CA LYS A 49 -16.34 -8.87 7.66
C LYS A 49 -16.16 -9.75 6.44
N SER A 50 -15.52 -9.27 5.42
CA SER A 50 -15.38 -9.99 4.17
C SER A 50 -14.15 -10.87 4.16
N PHE A 51 -14.23 -12.00 3.48
CA PHE A 51 -13.13 -12.93 3.31
C PHE A 51 -12.73 -13.01 1.85
N SER A 52 -11.48 -13.33 1.59
CA SER A 52 -10.97 -13.55 0.24
C SER A 52 -11.19 -12.36 -0.68
N ILE A 53 -10.86 -11.17 -0.20
CA ILE A 53 -10.94 -9.95 -0.98
C ILE A 53 -9.56 -9.57 -1.50
N GLY A 54 -9.50 -9.24 -2.79
CA GLY A 54 -8.33 -8.64 -3.40
C GLY A 54 -8.52 -7.13 -3.55
N ASP A 55 -7.56 -6.37 -3.07
CA ASP A 55 -7.55 -4.92 -3.24
C ASP A 55 -6.95 -4.60 -4.60
N ARG A 56 -7.69 -3.92 -5.46
CA ARG A 56 -7.20 -3.55 -6.80
C ARG A 56 -6.84 -2.08 -6.89
N LYS A 57 -7.65 -1.24 -6.28
CA LYS A 57 -7.45 0.19 -6.31
C LYS A 57 -8.02 0.80 -5.04
N ILE A 58 -7.17 1.48 -4.29
CA ILE A 58 -7.58 2.13 -3.04
C ILE A 58 -7.58 3.63 -3.27
N VAL A 59 -8.73 4.25 -3.10
CA VAL A 59 -8.89 5.70 -3.22
C VAL A 59 -8.83 6.30 -1.82
N VAL A 60 -7.91 7.23 -1.64
CA VAL A 60 -7.70 7.92 -0.37
C VAL A 60 -8.01 9.40 -0.54
N LYS A 61 -8.92 9.92 0.27
CA LYS A 61 -9.29 11.34 0.24
C LYS A 61 -8.37 12.15 1.13
N TYR A 62 -7.11 12.20 0.74
CA TYR A 62 -6.09 12.95 1.46
C TYR A 62 -4.88 13.10 0.54
N ARG A 63 -4.37 14.31 0.42
CA ARG A 63 -3.22 14.57 -0.42
C ARG A 63 -1.95 14.63 0.39
N LEU A 64 -1.01 13.78 0.04
CA LEU A 64 0.32 13.72 0.62
C LEU A 64 1.34 13.62 -0.50
N ASP A 65 2.47 14.30 -0.33
CA ASP A 65 3.56 14.26 -1.30
C ASP A 65 4.75 13.52 -0.68
N TYR A 66 4.62 12.20 -0.61
CA TYR A 66 5.64 11.32 -0.07
C TYR A 66 5.79 10.11 -0.97
N ASP A 67 7.01 9.57 -1.04
CA ASP A 67 7.28 8.38 -1.84
C ASP A 67 6.82 7.08 -1.17
N ILE A 68 6.66 7.10 0.15
CA ILE A 68 6.15 5.96 0.92
C ILE A 68 5.02 6.45 1.80
N ILE A 69 3.88 5.81 1.66
CA ILE A 69 2.68 6.12 2.46
C ILE A 69 2.10 4.83 3.01
N ALA A 70 1.83 4.79 4.30
CA ALA A 70 1.11 3.68 4.92
C ALA A 70 -0.37 4.04 5.00
N VAL A 71 -1.22 3.14 4.55
CA VAL A 71 -2.68 3.31 4.68
C VAL A 71 -3.19 2.25 5.64
N GLN A 72 -3.83 2.66 6.71
CA GLN A 72 -4.33 1.76 7.73
C GLN A 72 -5.24 0.68 7.13
N LEU A 73 -4.98 -0.57 7.43
CA LEU A 73 -5.61 -1.78 6.91
C LEU A 73 -5.12 -2.21 5.51
N PHE A 74 -4.51 -1.34 4.73
CA PHE A 74 -4.13 -1.66 3.36
C PHE A 74 -2.63 -1.79 3.13
N GLY A 75 -1.81 -1.34 4.07
CA GLY A 75 -0.37 -1.52 4.03
C GLY A 75 0.41 -0.35 3.46
N LEU A 76 1.57 -0.65 2.95
CA LEU A 76 2.50 0.35 2.42
C LEU A 76 2.34 0.51 0.92
N PHE A 77 2.35 1.76 0.48
CA PHE A 77 2.31 2.10 -0.93
C PHE A 77 3.52 2.96 -1.28
N PHE A 78 4.18 2.63 -2.36
CA PHE A 78 5.36 3.33 -2.84
C PHE A 78 5.00 4.11 -4.10
N SER A 79 5.58 5.29 -4.25
CA SER A 79 5.40 6.06 -5.47
C SER A 79 5.99 5.32 -6.67
N GLU A 80 5.50 5.61 -7.86
CA GLU A 80 6.05 5.05 -9.09
C GLU A 80 7.53 5.40 -9.24
N LYS A 81 7.91 6.62 -8.86
CA LYS A 81 9.30 7.07 -8.85
C LYS A 81 10.17 6.17 -7.98
N LEU A 82 9.71 5.84 -6.77
CA LEU A 82 10.47 4.99 -5.85
C LEU A 82 10.56 3.56 -6.37
N ILE A 83 9.47 3.02 -6.90
CA ILE A 83 9.45 1.67 -7.47
C ILE A 83 10.42 1.56 -8.63
N ASN A 84 10.46 2.54 -9.52
CA ASN A 84 11.40 2.55 -10.60
C ASN A 84 12.85 2.58 -10.13
N ALA A 85 13.14 3.35 -9.08
CA ALA A 85 14.47 3.38 -8.48
C ALA A 85 14.87 2.03 -7.88
N ILE A 86 13.93 1.36 -7.22
CA ILE A 86 14.16 0.02 -6.65
C ILE A 86 14.45 -0.98 -7.76
N GLU A 87 13.68 -0.98 -8.82
CA GLU A 87 13.86 -1.90 -9.95
C GLU A 87 15.18 -1.65 -10.68
N MET A 88 15.53 -0.38 -10.91
CA MET A 88 16.80 -0.02 -11.56
C MET A 88 18.00 -0.49 -10.77
N ASN A 89 17.92 -0.48 -9.46
CA ASN A 89 19.03 -0.90 -8.59
C ASN A 89 18.96 -2.38 -8.23
N ARG A 90 17.99 -3.10 -8.77
CA ARG A 90 17.81 -4.54 -8.57
C ARG A 90 17.80 -4.94 -7.10
N LEU A 91 17.11 -4.19 -6.29
CA LEU A 91 16.96 -4.52 -4.88
C LEU A 91 16.12 -5.79 -4.74
N ILE A 92 16.57 -6.70 -3.92
CA ILE A 92 15.89 -7.97 -3.67
C ILE A 92 15.22 -7.96 -2.30
N GLY A 93 14.27 -8.89 -2.10
CA GLY A 93 13.56 -9.02 -0.84
C GLY A 93 12.29 -8.20 -0.75
N LEU A 94 11.94 -7.46 -1.81
CA LEU A 94 10.68 -6.74 -1.90
C LEU A 94 9.74 -7.46 -2.86
N GLN A 95 8.51 -7.62 -2.41
CA GLN A 95 7.43 -8.13 -3.27
C GLN A 95 6.45 -6.99 -3.49
N ILE A 96 6.25 -6.62 -4.75
CA ILE A 96 5.35 -5.54 -5.13
C ILE A 96 4.05 -6.15 -5.64
N GLU A 97 2.94 -5.78 -4.99
CA GLU A 97 1.62 -6.24 -5.38
C GLU A 97 0.97 -5.26 -6.36
N ASN A 98 0.01 -5.76 -7.14
CA ASN A 98 -0.68 -4.97 -8.17
C ASN A 98 -1.86 -4.19 -7.61
N THR A 99 -1.71 -3.59 -6.45
CA THR A 99 -2.74 -2.74 -5.88
C THR A 99 -2.36 -1.29 -6.08
N GLU A 100 -3.20 -0.53 -6.74
CA GLU A 100 -3.03 0.90 -6.91
C GLU A 100 -3.59 1.67 -5.72
N MET A 101 -2.95 2.78 -5.40
CA MET A 101 -3.51 3.77 -4.48
C MET A 101 -3.61 5.09 -5.20
N ILE A 102 -4.75 5.75 -5.07
CA ILE A 102 -4.99 7.08 -5.63
C ILE A 102 -5.28 8.05 -4.51
N LEU A 103 -4.53 9.14 -4.48
CA LEU A 103 -4.75 10.24 -3.55
C LEU A 103 -5.63 11.30 -4.23
N GLU A 104 -6.72 11.64 -3.61
CA GLU A 104 -7.62 12.68 -4.13
C GLU A 104 -7.62 13.94 -3.27
#